data_4a1bb40ea1e4176ab43fbb834abe403a
#
_entry.id   4a1bb40ea1e4176ab43fbb834abe403a
#
_cell.length_a   1.000
_cell.length_b   1.000
_cell.length_c   1.000
_cell.angle_alpha   90.00
_cell.angle_beta   90.00
_cell.angle_gamma   90.00
#
_symmetry.space_group_name_H-M   'P 1'
#
loop_
_entity.id
_entity.type
_entity.pdbx_description
1 polymer ?
#
loop_
_entity_poly.entity_id
_entity_poly.type
_entity_poly.pdbx_seq_one_letter_code
_entity_poly.pdbx_strand_id
1 'polypeptide(L)'
;QRKGEKMKGRTHAGMGVITFLSIYKFLPGGFNYLGMIVVLFASILPDIDHPKSIVNKYILPFKNKMTKATLYGCIGAVLLWYNYLYLDKPIIKALGIVFIIIAVSSHRGGLTHSLMGMSLFSFVAGYIGNMYNIHYLVYYFMIGYGMHLICDMFTNMGVPLFYPFRKKKVKFPFTYKTNSKIGSAIEQLLMICGLLFTIYKIPVIFYK
;
A
#
# COMPACT_ATOMS: atom_id res chain seq x y z
N GLN A 1 13.99 8.10 -21.83
CA GLN A 1 13.53 7.66 -20.49
C GLN A 1 12.59 6.47 -20.67
N ARG A 2 13.02 5.26 -20.27
CA ARG A 2 12.13 4.08 -20.29
C ARG A 2 10.96 4.37 -19.33
N LYS A 3 9.74 4.43 -19.88
CA LYS A 3 8.51 4.51 -19.06
C LYS A 3 8.54 3.34 -18.05
N GLY A 4 8.64 3.66 -16.76
CA GLY A 4 8.69 2.67 -15.70
C GLY A 4 7.47 1.76 -15.76
N GLU A 5 7.73 0.49 -15.98
CA GLU A 5 6.71 -0.55 -16.11
C GLU A 5 6.25 -0.92 -14.71
N LYS A 6 4.96 -0.75 -14.43
CA LYS A 6 4.34 -0.86 -13.12
C LYS A 6 3.12 -1.76 -13.20
N MET A 7 2.94 -2.66 -12.23
CA MET A 7 1.70 -3.39 -12.03
C MET A 7 0.54 -2.40 -11.76
N LYS A 8 -0.65 -2.71 -12.24
CA LYS A 8 -1.81 -1.84 -12.04
C LYS A 8 -2.24 -1.87 -10.57
N GLY A 9 -2.55 -0.71 -9.99
CA GLY A 9 -2.94 -0.64 -8.57
C GLY A 9 -4.18 -1.48 -8.23
N ARG A 10 -5.12 -1.70 -9.20
CA ARG A 10 -6.23 -2.64 -9.03
C ARG A 10 -5.77 -4.09 -8.85
N THR A 11 -4.66 -4.47 -9.48
CA THR A 11 -4.09 -5.81 -9.31
C THR A 11 -3.49 -5.98 -7.92
N HIS A 12 -2.80 -4.96 -7.38
CA HIS A 12 -2.34 -4.96 -6.00
C HIS A 12 -3.51 -5.07 -5.02
N ALA A 13 -4.56 -4.28 -5.21
CA ALA A 13 -5.76 -4.33 -4.38
C ALA A 13 -6.42 -5.72 -4.41
N GLY A 14 -6.60 -6.29 -5.61
CA GLY A 14 -7.17 -7.63 -5.79
C GLY A 14 -6.34 -8.71 -5.11
N MET A 15 -5.01 -8.69 -5.28
CA MET A 15 -4.11 -9.65 -4.64
C MET A 15 -4.13 -9.53 -3.10
N GLY A 16 -4.21 -8.32 -2.56
CA GLY A 16 -4.40 -8.11 -1.13
C GLY A 16 -5.67 -8.76 -0.60
N VAL A 17 -6.81 -8.54 -1.28
CA VAL A 17 -8.10 -9.15 -0.90
C VAL A 17 -8.05 -10.68 -0.99
N ILE A 18 -7.52 -11.24 -2.08
CA ILE A 18 -7.38 -12.69 -2.25
C ILE A 18 -6.56 -13.27 -1.09
N THR A 19 -5.44 -12.65 -0.76
CA THR A 19 -4.60 -13.10 0.36
C THR A 19 -5.36 -13.04 1.67
N PHE A 20 -6.04 -11.93 1.96
CA PHE A 20 -6.87 -11.79 3.15
C PHE A 20 -7.93 -12.89 3.24
N LEU A 21 -8.69 -13.12 2.17
CA LEU A 21 -9.73 -14.16 2.11
C LEU A 21 -9.16 -15.59 2.22
N SER A 22 -7.89 -15.77 1.90
CA SER A 22 -7.21 -17.07 2.05
C SER A 22 -6.82 -17.36 3.49
N ILE A 23 -6.40 -16.32 4.25
CA ILE A 23 -5.78 -16.50 5.57
C ILE A 23 -6.58 -15.89 6.72
N TYR A 24 -7.76 -15.29 6.49
CA TYR A 24 -8.52 -14.58 7.53
C TYR A 24 -8.77 -15.41 8.79
N LYS A 25 -8.92 -16.74 8.65
CA LYS A 25 -9.13 -17.66 9.79
C LYS A 25 -7.96 -17.70 10.77
N PHE A 26 -6.76 -17.38 10.30
CA PHE A 26 -5.54 -17.34 11.11
C PHE A 26 -5.25 -15.97 11.70
N LEU A 27 -6.06 -14.97 11.36
CA LEU A 27 -5.88 -13.60 11.81
C LEU A 27 -6.64 -13.35 13.12
N PRO A 28 -6.08 -12.57 14.07
CA PRO A 28 -6.69 -12.33 15.37
C PRO A 28 -8.11 -11.77 15.32
N GLY A 29 -8.45 -10.99 14.29
CA GLY A 29 -9.78 -10.41 14.10
C GLY A 29 -10.69 -11.22 13.17
N GLY A 30 -10.24 -12.37 12.65
CA GLY A 30 -10.99 -13.19 11.72
C GLY A 30 -11.39 -12.44 10.44
N PHE A 31 -12.58 -12.80 9.89
CA PHE A 31 -13.17 -12.03 8.80
C PHE A 31 -13.97 -10.86 9.36
N ASN A 32 -13.68 -9.67 8.89
CA ASN A 32 -14.53 -8.49 9.10
C ASN A 32 -14.35 -7.48 7.95
N TYR A 33 -15.38 -6.68 7.73
CA TYR A 33 -15.41 -5.70 6.63
C TYR A 33 -14.37 -4.59 6.80
N LEU A 34 -14.14 -4.14 8.04
CA LEU A 34 -13.10 -3.14 8.31
C LEU A 34 -11.72 -3.67 7.92
N GLY A 35 -11.41 -4.92 8.28
CA GLY A 35 -10.17 -5.59 7.88
C GLY A 35 -10.01 -5.64 6.37
N MET A 36 -11.06 -5.97 5.63
CA MET A 36 -11.03 -5.98 4.17
C MET A 36 -10.75 -4.58 3.57
N ILE A 37 -11.39 -3.54 4.12
CA ILE A 37 -11.14 -2.14 3.71
C ILE A 37 -9.70 -1.74 4.00
N VAL A 38 -9.17 -2.10 5.18
CA VAL A 38 -7.79 -1.81 5.56
C VAL A 38 -6.79 -2.51 4.64
N VAL A 39 -7.03 -3.79 4.31
CA VAL A 39 -6.20 -4.54 3.35
C VAL A 39 -6.21 -3.88 1.98
N LEU A 40 -7.38 -3.52 1.47
CA LEU A 40 -7.52 -2.81 0.18
C LEU A 40 -6.70 -1.52 0.17
N PHE A 41 -6.90 -0.67 1.18
CA PHE A 41 -6.18 0.59 1.30
C PHE A 41 -4.66 0.37 1.40
N ALA A 42 -4.22 -0.51 2.28
CA ALA A 42 -2.80 -0.81 2.48
C ALA A 42 -2.14 -1.38 1.22
N SER A 43 -2.88 -2.15 0.39
CA SER A 43 -2.38 -2.70 -0.86
C SER A 43 -2.09 -1.66 -1.95
N ILE A 44 -2.66 -0.47 -1.87
CA ILE A 44 -2.42 0.62 -2.84
C ILE A 44 -1.58 1.75 -2.26
N LEU A 45 -1.39 1.76 -0.95
CA LEU A 45 -0.71 2.85 -0.24
C LEU A 45 0.77 3.05 -0.66
N PRO A 46 1.60 2.01 -0.87
CA PRO A 46 2.99 2.22 -1.30
C PRO A 46 3.12 3.06 -2.56
N ASP A 47 2.14 2.96 -3.45
CA ASP A 47 2.09 3.71 -4.70
C ASP A 47 1.69 5.20 -4.55
N ILE A 48 1.31 5.64 -3.34
CA ILE A 48 0.90 7.04 -3.11
C ILE A 48 2.04 8.03 -3.39
N ASP A 49 3.29 7.56 -3.36
CA ASP A 49 4.46 8.34 -3.72
C ASP A 49 4.57 8.61 -5.23
N HIS A 50 3.78 7.92 -6.06
CA HIS A 50 3.78 8.11 -7.51
C HIS A 50 2.69 9.09 -7.95
N PRO A 51 3.04 10.19 -8.66
CA PRO A 51 2.07 11.23 -9.04
C PRO A 51 0.89 10.75 -9.91
N LYS A 52 1.07 9.62 -10.60
CA LYS A 52 0.05 9.00 -11.48
C LYS A 52 -0.56 7.74 -10.87
N SER A 53 -0.45 7.53 -9.56
CA SER A 53 -1.11 6.42 -8.86
C SER A 53 -2.63 6.56 -8.90
N ILE A 54 -3.35 5.50 -8.55
CA ILE A 54 -4.82 5.53 -8.48
C ILE A 54 -5.27 6.65 -7.55
N VAL A 55 -4.67 6.75 -6.36
CA VAL A 55 -5.00 7.77 -5.36
C VAL A 55 -4.72 9.17 -5.89
N ASN A 56 -3.53 9.41 -6.41
CA ASN A 56 -3.10 10.71 -6.88
C ASN A 56 -3.80 11.17 -8.17
N LYS A 57 -4.40 10.23 -8.91
CA LYS A 57 -5.21 10.58 -10.08
C LYS A 57 -6.39 11.48 -9.71
N TYR A 58 -6.94 11.30 -8.50
CA TYR A 58 -8.10 12.05 -8.01
C TYR A 58 -7.72 13.22 -7.09
N ILE A 59 -6.58 13.13 -6.39
CA ILE A 59 -6.15 14.13 -5.39
C ILE A 59 -5.31 15.25 -6.04
N LEU A 60 -4.40 14.90 -6.97
CA LEU A 60 -3.48 15.89 -7.53
C LEU A 60 -4.10 16.63 -8.72
N PRO A 61 -4.14 17.97 -8.69
CA PRO A 61 -4.57 18.78 -9.84
C PRO A 61 -3.65 18.58 -11.05
N PHE A 62 -2.33 18.55 -10.82
CA PHE A 62 -1.33 18.22 -11.83
C PHE A 62 -0.55 16.97 -11.43
N LYS A 63 -0.49 15.98 -12.34
CA LYS A 63 0.09 14.64 -12.08
C LYS A 63 1.62 14.66 -12.24
N ASN A 64 2.29 15.55 -11.53
CA ASN A 64 3.74 15.70 -11.55
C ASN A 64 4.34 15.59 -10.14
N LYS A 65 5.67 15.45 -10.08
CA LYS A 65 6.40 15.28 -8.81
C LYS A 65 6.32 16.52 -7.92
N MET A 66 6.34 17.72 -8.54
CA MET A 66 6.33 18.98 -7.82
C MET A 66 4.99 19.17 -7.10
N THR A 67 3.87 19.02 -7.81
CA THR A 67 2.52 19.14 -7.21
C THR A 67 2.33 18.11 -6.10
N LYS A 68 2.82 16.86 -6.27
CA LYS A 68 2.78 15.85 -5.21
C LYS A 68 3.56 16.32 -3.98
N ALA A 69 4.81 16.74 -4.17
CA ALA A 69 5.66 17.18 -3.06
C ALA A 69 5.07 18.38 -2.33
N THR A 70 4.58 19.37 -3.08
CA THR A 70 3.96 20.56 -2.50
C THR A 70 2.69 20.21 -1.72
N LEU A 71 1.75 19.47 -2.33
CA LEU A 71 0.48 19.15 -1.67
C LEU A 71 0.69 18.36 -0.38
N TYR A 72 1.40 17.22 -0.47
CA TYR A 72 1.64 16.39 0.72
C TYR A 72 2.56 17.07 1.72
N GLY A 73 3.53 17.86 1.28
CA GLY A 73 4.36 18.68 2.14
C GLY A 73 3.57 19.73 2.90
N CYS A 74 2.69 20.48 2.22
CA CYS A 74 1.81 21.45 2.86
C CYS A 74 0.85 20.79 3.86
N ILE A 75 0.20 19.67 3.49
CA ILE A 75 -0.67 18.93 4.42
C ILE A 75 0.11 18.50 5.67
N GLY A 76 1.28 17.90 5.48
CA GLY A 76 2.13 17.47 6.60
C GLY A 76 2.57 18.63 7.49
N ALA A 77 3.01 19.74 6.90
CA ALA A 77 3.41 20.94 7.63
C ALA A 77 2.25 21.54 8.42
N VAL A 78 1.07 21.68 7.81
CA VAL A 78 -0.14 22.20 8.47
C VAL A 78 -0.57 21.29 9.64
N LEU A 79 -0.56 19.97 9.44
CA LEU A 79 -0.90 19.02 10.51
C LEU A 79 0.08 19.13 11.68
N LEU A 80 1.39 19.22 11.43
CA LEU A 80 2.40 19.36 12.48
C LEU A 80 2.27 20.70 13.19
N TRP A 81 2.09 21.77 12.44
CA TRP A 81 1.90 23.12 12.99
C TRP A 81 0.65 23.21 13.86
N TYR A 82 -0.50 22.76 13.36
CA TYR A 82 -1.77 22.79 14.08
C TYR A 82 -1.73 21.90 15.32
N ASN A 83 -1.11 20.74 15.21
CA ASN A 83 -0.91 19.84 16.35
C ASN A 83 -0.03 20.47 17.44
N TYR A 84 1.03 21.16 17.04
CA TYR A 84 1.92 21.85 17.98
C TYR A 84 1.21 22.96 18.73
N LEU A 85 0.37 23.74 18.04
CA LEU A 85 -0.29 24.90 18.67
C LEU A 85 -1.53 24.54 19.49
N TYR A 86 -2.32 23.54 19.08
CA TYR A 86 -3.68 23.39 19.60
C TYR A 86 -4.03 21.99 20.11
N LEU A 87 -3.40 20.93 19.64
CA LEU A 87 -3.92 19.58 19.90
C LEU A 87 -3.01 18.72 20.76
N ASP A 88 -1.70 18.80 20.59
CA ASP A 88 -0.68 17.92 21.19
C ASP A 88 -1.06 16.42 21.17
N LYS A 89 -1.57 15.95 20.01
CA LYS A 89 -2.00 14.58 19.81
C LYS A 89 -0.94 13.80 19.03
N PRO A 90 -0.38 12.72 19.62
CA PRO A 90 0.66 11.92 18.96
C PRO A 90 0.24 11.38 17.58
N ILE A 91 -1.07 11.04 17.41
CA ILE A 91 -1.57 10.56 16.13
C ILE A 91 -1.48 11.61 15.02
N ILE A 92 -1.80 12.87 15.33
CA ILE A 92 -1.74 13.98 14.35
C ILE A 92 -0.28 14.24 13.99
N LYS A 93 0.62 14.18 14.98
CA LYS A 93 2.07 14.29 14.76
C LYS A 93 2.59 13.17 13.84
N ALA A 94 2.19 11.91 14.11
CA ALA A 94 2.57 10.77 13.28
C ALA A 94 2.06 10.91 11.84
N LEU A 95 0.79 11.31 11.65
CA LEU A 95 0.21 11.57 10.32
C LEU A 95 0.96 12.69 9.61
N GLY A 96 1.25 13.80 10.26
CA GLY A 96 2.02 14.90 9.68
C GLY A 96 3.40 14.44 9.17
N ILE A 97 4.12 13.65 9.97
CA ILE A 97 5.40 13.06 9.58
C ILE A 97 5.23 12.13 8.36
N VAL A 98 4.20 11.29 8.35
CA VAL A 98 3.90 10.40 7.21
C VAL A 98 3.68 11.19 5.92
N PHE A 99 2.92 12.28 5.97
CA PHE A 99 2.70 13.14 4.80
C PHE A 99 3.99 13.82 4.31
N ILE A 100 4.86 14.27 5.21
CA ILE A 100 6.19 14.78 4.83
C ILE A 100 7.03 13.70 4.15
N ILE A 101 7.04 12.47 4.69
CA ILE A 101 7.75 11.35 4.09
C ILE A 101 7.22 11.05 2.69
N ILE A 102 5.90 11.03 2.48
CA ILE A 102 5.30 10.85 1.16
C ILE A 102 5.73 11.98 0.21
N ALA A 103 5.76 13.23 0.68
CA ALA A 103 6.16 14.39 -0.11
C ALA A 103 7.57 14.23 -0.70
N VAL A 104 8.55 13.81 0.12
CA VAL A 104 9.95 13.68 -0.27
C VAL A 104 10.29 12.33 -0.91
N SER A 105 9.43 11.32 -0.77
CA SER A 105 9.66 9.99 -1.33
C SER A 105 9.71 9.98 -2.85
N SER A 106 10.64 9.22 -3.40
CA SER A 106 10.72 8.92 -4.83
C SER A 106 10.18 7.52 -5.11
N HIS A 107 9.33 7.42 -6.12
CA HIS A 107 8.71 6.16 -6.50
C HIS A 107 9.71 5.06 -6.86
N ARG A 108 9.52 3.84 -6.31
CA ARG A 108 10.35 2.63 -6.50
C ARG A 108 11.86 2.80 -6.26
N GLY A 109 12.25 3.85 -5.62
CA GLY A 109 13.64 4.07 -5.18
C GLY A 109 13.69 4.54 -3.75
N GLY A 110 12.53 4.62 -3.09
CA GLY A 110 12.36 5.25 -1.81
C GLY A 110 11.73 4.36 -0.74
N LEU A 111 11.44 5.00 0.35
CA LEU A 111 11.01 4.39 1.60
C LEU A 111 9.68 3.61 1.48
N THR A 112 8.74 4.11 0.69
CA THR A 112 7.39 3.49 0.54
C THR A 112 7.42 2.07 -0.03
N HIS A 113 8.44 1.70 -0.80
CA HIS A 113 8.60 0.35 -1.36
C HIS A 113 9.67 -0.46 -0.61
N SER A 114 9.76 -0.31 0.71
CA SER A 114 10.72 -1.02 1.56
C SER A 114 10.07 -1.59 2.82
N LEU A 115 10.77 -2.51 3.49
CA LEU A 115 10.36 -3.00 4.80
C LEU A 115 10.32 -1.87 5.84
N MET A 116 11.23 -0.90 5.75
CA MET A 116 11.23 0.26 6.63
C MET A 116 9.96 1.09 6.46
N GLY A 117 9.53 1.33 5.21
CA GLY A 117 8.26 2.00 4.93
C GLY A 117 7.07 1.19 5.46
N MET A 118 7.04 -0.12 5.21
CA MET A 118 6.01 -1.00 5.75
C MET A 118 5.93 -0.90 7.28
N SER A 119 7.06 -0.97 7.98
CA SER A 119 7.12 -0.88 9.44
C SER A 119 6.61 0.48 9.95
N LEU A 120 7.02 1.58 9.30
CA LEU A 120 6.60 2.92 9.68
C LEU A 120 5.08 3.13 9.55
N PHE A 121 4.51 2.75 8.40
CA PHE A 121 3.08 2.86 8.17
C PHE A 121 2.28 1.88 9.04
N SER A 122 2.82 0.67 9.28
CA SER A 122 2.21 -0.31 10.20
C SER A 122 2.21 0.19 11.65
N PHE A 123 3.25 0.91 12.07
CA PHE A 123 3.27 1.55 13.38
C PHE A 123 2.13 2.57 13.55
N VAL A 124 1.89 3.40 12.52
CA VAL A 124 0.75 4.34 12.52
C VAL A 124 -0.57 3.59 12.55
N ALA A 125 -0.72 2.53 11.74
CA ALA A 125 -1.94 1.70 11.74
C ALA A 125 -2.17 1.02 13.10
N GLY A 126 -1.11 0.50 13.73
CA GLY A 126 -1.17 -0.09 15.07
C GLY A 126 -1.54 0.93 16.15
N TYR A 127 -0.98 2.14 16.07
CA TYR A 127 -1.33 3.22 16.98
C TYR A 127 -2.82 3.61 16.86
N ILE A 128 -3.33 3.74 15.63
CA ILE A 128 -4.77 3.98 15.38
C ILE A 128 -5.59 2.81 15.94
N GLY A 129 -5.18 1.57 15.66
CA GLY A 129 -5.85 0.38 16.17
C GLY A 129 -5.96 0.37 17.70
N ASN A 130 -4.89 0.74 18.40
CA ASN A 130 -4.88 0.83 19.86
C ASN A 130 -5.81 1.93 20.38
N MET A 131 -5.86 3.10 19.73
CA MET A 131 -6.78 4.19 20.12
C MET A 131 -8.25 3.79 20.07
N TYR A 132 -8.62 2.93 19.12
CA TYR A 132 -10.01 2.49 18.91
C TYR A 132 -10.28 1.07 19.42
N ASN A 133 -9.36 0.47 20.19
CA ASN A 133 -9.45 -0.92 20.68
C ASN A 133 -9.59 -1.96 19.55
N ILE A 134 -9.00 -1.69 18.38
CA ILE A 134 -8.97 -2.57 17.21
C ILE A 134 -7.54 -3.07 16.99
N HIS A 135 -7.00 -3.79 17.98
CA HIS A 135 -5.58 -4.17 18.02
C HIS A 135 -5.14 -5.03 16.81
N TYR A 136 -6.07 -5.74 16.18
CA TYR A 136 -5.81 -6.55 14.98
C TYR A 136 -5.65 -5.73 13.69
N LEU A 137 -5.94 -4.44 13.68
CA LEU A 137 -5.88 -3.58 12.48
C LEU A 137 -4.51 -3.57 11.82
N VAL A 138 -3.45 -3.59 12.62
CA VAL A 138 -2.07 -3.64 12.13
C VAL A 138 -1.78 -4.88 11.30
N TYR A 139 -2.33 -6.04 11.64
CA TYR A 139 -2.10 -7.29 10.89
C TYR A 139 -2.72 -7.22 9.49
N TYR A 140 -3.94 -6.69 9.40
CA TYR A 140 -4.59 -6.48 8.10
C TYR A 140 -3.82 -5.48 7.23
N PHE A 141 -3.33 -4.40 7.86
CA PHE A 141 -2.50 -3.42 7.18
C PHE A 141 -1.21 -4.05 6.63
N MET A 142 -0.52 -4.84 7.45
CA MET A 142 0.72 -5.53 7.05
C MET A 142 0.48 -6.52 5.90
N ILE A 143 -0.64 -7.22 5.88
CA ILE A 143 -1.00 -8.14 4.78
C ILE A 143 -1.15 -7.36 3.47
N GLY A 144 -1.96 -6.30 3.46
CA GLY A 144 -2.17 -5.49 2.27
C GLY A 144 -0.88 -4.88 1.75
N TYR A 145 -0.12 -4.22 2.63
CA TYR A 145 1.14 -3.57 2.28
C TYR A 145 2.21 -4.58 1.84
N GLY A 146 2.35 -5.68 2.58
CA GLY A 146 3.30 -6.75 2.26
C GLY A 146 3.00 -7.40 0.92
N MET A 147 1.73 -7.67 0.61
CA MET A 147 1.31 -8.18 -0.69
C MET A 147 1.63 -7.22 -1.83
N HIS A 148 1.51 -5.91 -1.63
CA HIS A 148 1.98 -4.93 -2.61
C HIS A 148 3.48 -5.13 -2.91
N LEU A 149 4.33 -5.18 -1.89
CA LEU A 149 5.76 -5.37 -2.06
C LEU A 149 6.09 -6.68 -2.76
N ILE A 150 5.42 -7.78 -2.37
CA ILE A 150 5.57 -9.10 -2.99
C ILE A 150 5.20 -9.06 -4.48
N CYS A 151 4.06 -8.48 -4.81
CA CYS A 151 3.62 -8.34 -6.21
C CYS A 151 4.63 -7.55 -7.05
N ASP A 152 5.19 -6.48 -6.50
CA ASP A 152 6.20 -5.69 -7.20
C ASP A 152 7.54 -6.41 -7.37
N MET A 153 7.87 -7.36 -6.47
CA MET A 153 9.05 -8.23 -6.65
C MET A 153 8.91 -9.19 -7.83
N PHE A 154 7.70 -9.53 -8.27
CA PHE A 154 7.45 -10.30 -9.49
C PHE A 154 7.55 -9.47 -10.77
N THR A 155 7.71 -8.15 -10.66
CA THR A 155 7.94 -7.28 -11.82
C THR A 155 9.42 -7.14 -12.14
N ASN A 156 9.76 -6.89 -13.42
CA ASN A 156 11.15 -6.67 -13.85
C ASN A 156 11.84 -5.52 -13.12
N MET A 157 11.09 -4.59 -12.53
CA MET A 157 11.64 -3.44 -11.81
C MET A 157 12.13 -3.81 -10.41
N GLY A 158 11.46 -4.76 -9.73
CA GLY A 158 11.73 -5.11 -8.35
C GLY A 158 11.52 -3.95 -7.38
N VAL A 159 11.80 -4.16 -6.10
CA VAL A 159 11.64 -3.19 -5.00
C VAL A 159 12.93 -3.05 -4.18
N PRO A 160 13.26 -1.86 -3.68
CA PRO A 160 14.41 -1.63 -2.80
C PRO A 160 14.05 -2.06 -1.37
N LEU A 161 13.81 -3.37 -1.17
CA LEU A 161 13.23 -3.94 0.04
C LEU A 161 13.96 -3.51 1.32
N PHE A 162 15.29 -3.37 1.27
CA PHE A 162 16.14 -3.03 2.40
C PHE A 162 16.56 -1.55 2.44
N TYR A 163 15.86 -0.68 1.73
CA TYR A 163 16.09 0.76 1.81
C TYR A 163 15.78 1.27 3.24
N PRO A 164 16.56 2.21 3.85
CA PRO A 164 17.69 2.96 3.27
C PRO A 164 19.05 2.24 3.30
N PHE A 165 19.19 1.11 4.01
CA PHE A 165 20.46 0.42 4.24
C PHE A 165 21.08 -0.14 2.95
N ARG A 166 20.24 -0.66 2.05
CA ARG A 166 20.63 -1.18 0.75
C ARG A 166 19.73 -0.62 -0.36
N LYS A 167 20.35 -0.01 -1.36
CA LYS A 167 19.62 0.49 -2.55
C LYS A 167 19.39 -0.59 -3.62
N LYS A 168 19.99 -1.79 -3.45
CA LYS A 168 19.84 -2.91 -4.40
C LYS A 168 18.38 -3.38 -4.41
N LYS A 169 17.80 -3.48 -5.60
CA LYS A 169 16.42 -3.96 -5.77
C LYS A 169 16.37 -5.48 -5.66
N VAL A 170 15.43 -5.95 -4.87
CA VAL A 170 15.09 -7.36 -4.72
C VAL A 170 13.97 -7.71 -5.70
N LYS A 171 14.08 -8.85 -6.35
CA LYS A 171 13.07 -9.41 -7.25
C LYS A 171 13.15 -10.93 -7.24
N PHE A 172 12.03 -11.57 -7.57
CA PHE A 172 12.00 -13.02 -7.71
C PHE A 172 12.78 -13.48 -8.96
N PRO A 173 13.20 -14.76 -9.02
CA PRO A 173 13.85 -15.33 -10.18
C PRO A 173 12.99 -15.23 -11.46
N PHE A 174 11.68 -15.43 -11.29
CA PHE A 174 10.70 -15.31 -12.37
C PHE A 174 10.03 -13.95 -12.30
N THR A 175 10.32 -13.08 -13.27
CA THR A 175 9.73 -11.75 -13.34
C THR A 175 9.08 -11.55 -14.72
N TYR A 176 8.04 -10.71 -14.75
CA TYR A 176 7.37 -10.37 -15.99
C TYR A 176 7.34 -8.86 -16.22
N LYS A 177 7.21 -8.50 -17.51
CA LYS A 177 7.13 -7.11 -17.95
C LYS A 177 5.67 -6.66 -17.96
N THR A 178 5.26 -5.85 -17.00
CA THR A 178 3.85 -5.49 -16.73
C THR A 178 3.14 -4.83 -17.91
N ASN A 179 3.83 -4.00 -18.70
CA ASN A 179 3.24 -3.32 -19.88
C ASN A 179 3.37 -4.11 -21.18
N SER A 180 3.81 -5.37 -21.16
CA SER A 180 3.79 -6.25 -22.32
C SER A 180 2.40 -6.87 -22.50
N LYS A 181 2.13 -7.41 -23.71
CA LYS A 181 0.89 -8.17 -23.96
C LYS A 181 0.76 -9.35 -22.98
N ILE A 182 1.85 -10.09 -22.76
CA ILE A 182 1.92 -11.21 -21.82
C ILE A 182 1.70 -10.73 -20.38
N GLY A 183 2.37 -9.67 -19.96
CA GLY A 183 2.20 -9.13 -18.61
C GLY A 183 0.77 -8.64 -18.35
N SER A 184 0.15 -7.98 -19.33
CA SER A 184 -1.26 -7.58 -19.22
C SER A 184 -2.19 -8.78 -19.15
N ALA A 185 -1.91 -9.85 -19.90
CA ALA A 185 -2.69 -11.09 -19.84
C ALA A 185 -2.54 -11.79 -18.48
N ILE A 186 -1.33 -11.84 -17.92
CA ILE A 186 -1.08 -12.38 -16.56
C ILE A 186 -1.89 -11.59 -15.52
N GLU A 187 -1.84 -10.25 -15.53
CA GLU A 187 -2.61 -9.43 -14.59
C GLU A 187 -4.12 -9.64 -14.73
N GLN A 188 -4.64 -9.78 -15.97
CA GLN A 188 -6.06 -10.05 -16.21
C GLN A 188 -6.44 -11.44 -15.71
N LEU A 189 -5.64 -12.47 -15.97
CA LEU A 189 -5.86 -13.82 -15.48
C LEU A 189 -5.89 -13.87 -13.95
N LEU A 190 -4.92 -13.23 -13.29
CA LEU A 190 -4.89 -13.13 -11.83
C LEU A 190 -6.15 -12.46 -11.28
N MET A 191 -6.64 -11.41 -11.92
CA MET A 191 -7.87 -10.74 -11.49
C MET A 191 -9.13 -11.60 -11.70
N ILE A 192 -9.22 -12.33 -12.81
CA ILE A 192 -10.34 -13.25 -13.08
C ILE A 192 -10.34 -14.39 -12.07
N CYS A 193 -9.20 -15.07 -11.89
CA CYS A 193 -9.05 -16.13 -10.89
C CYS A 193 -9.37 -15.63 -9.47
N GLY A 194 -8.90 -14.40 -9.15
CA GLY A 194 -9.19 -13.77 -7.87
C GLY A 194 -10.67 -13.46 -7.66
N LEU A 195 -11.37 -13.02 -8.70
CA LEU A 195 -12.81 -12.80 -8.66
C LEU A 195 -13.58 -14.11 -8.43
N LEU A 196 -13.25 -15.16 -9.19
CA LEU A 196 -13.85 -16.49 -9.02
C LEU A 196 -13.60 -17.04 -7.61
N PHE A 197 -12.38 -16.89 -7.09
CA PHE A 197 -12.04 -17.28 -5.73
C PHE A 197 -12.85 -16.49 -4.68
N THR A 198 -13.03 -15.19 -4.89
CA THR A 198 -13.82 -14.34 -4.00
C THR A 198 -15.29 -14.77 -3.99
N ILE A 199 -15.87 -15.02 -5.17
CA ILE A 199 -17.25 -15.52 -5.31
C ILE A 199 -17.42 -16.87 -4.60
N TYR A 200 -16.44 -17.77 -4.72
CA TYR A 200 -16.44 -19.06 -4.01
C TYR A 200 -16.34 -18.89 -2.49
N LYS A 201 -15.49 -17.96 -2.01
CA LYS A 201 -15.23 -17.76 -0.58
C LYS A 201 -16.32 -17.02 0.18
N ILE A 202 -17.01 -16.07 -0.45
CA ILE A 202 -18.04 -15.28 0.20
C ILE A 202 -19.13 -16.15 0.85
N PRO A 203 -19.79 -17.09 0.16
CA PRO A 203 -20.78 -17.96 0.79
C PRO A 203 -20.20 -18.76 1.98
N VAL A 204 -18.99 -19.29 1.84
CA VAL A 204 -18.32 -20.07 2.91
C VAL A 204 -18.07 -19.24 4.17
N ILE A 205 -17.95 -17.90 4.05
CA ILE A 205 -17.78 -16.99 5.18
C ILE A 205 -19.10 -16.74 5.90
N PHE A 206 -20.21 -16.63 5.16
CA PHE A 206 -21.50 -16.24 5.70
C PHE A 206 -22.41 -17.42 6.11
N TYR A 207 -22.18 -18.62 5.56
CA TYR A 207 -23.00 -19.82 5.85
C TYR A 207 -22.32 -20.78 6.83
N LYS A 208 -21.25 -20.40 7.48
CA LYS A 208 -20.62 -21.09 8.61
C LYS A 208 -20.78 -20.31 9.90
#